data_77c75634032eb8bbd9e355b49635e43d
#
_entry.id   77c75634032eb8bbd9e355b49635e43d
#
_cell.length_a   1.000
_cell.length_b   1.000
_cell.length_c   1.000
_cell.angle_alpha   90.00
_cell.angle_beta   90.00
_cell.angle_gamma   90.00
#
_symmetry.space_group_name_H-M   'P 1'
#
loop_
_entity.id
_entity.type
_entity.pdbx_description
1 polymer ?
#
loop_
_entity_poly.entity_id
_entity_poly.type
_entity_poly.pdbx_seq_one_letter_code
_entity_poly.pdbx_strand_id
1 'polypeptide(L)'
;MKNLTKIKFKENGEFNHFPGNTVVANLYTKQDLMEVVDIIQSRYRELPFIDKFTLTPRNSIHMTVIELLCHENRETEFWSSNLPLDTPLQEIHDYFAKQLEIFPLLDEEIHMRVTEMGKQNILVEPADEASAKRLEEIRTYVSEKAGVRFPNHDRYQFHISIGYLRIPL
;
A
#
# COMPACT_ATOMS: atom_id res chain seq x y z
N MET A 1 3.87 -11.93 -13.39
CA MET A 1 3.13 -11.15 -12.36
C MET A 1 1.72 -10.87 -12.86
N LYS A 2 0.70 -11.34 -12.14
CA LYS A 2 -0.70 -11.07 -12.49
C LYS A 2 -0.97 -9.56 -12.45
N ASN A 3 -1.75 -9.05 -13.41
CA ASN A 3 -2.19 -7.66 -13.35
C ASN A 3 -3.30 -7.53 -12.29
N LEU A 4 -2.90 -7.31 -11.04
CA LEU A 4 -3.82 -7.21 -9.90
C LEU A 4 -4.83 -6.06 -10.03
N THR A 5 -4.52 -5.02 -10.78
CA THR A 5 -5.45 -3.90 -11.03
C THR A 5 -6.74 -4.39 -11.70
N LYS A 6 -6.63 -5.33 -12.66
CA LYS A 6 -7.81 -5.90 -13.33
C LYS A 6 -8.70 -6.74 -12.41
N ILE A 7 -8.12 -7.29 -11.34
CA ILE A 7 -8.87 -8.08 -10.35
C ILE A 7 -9.47 -7.16 -9.28
N LYS A 8 -8.80 -6.05 -8.99
CA LYS A 8 -9.19 -5.09 -7.94
C LYS A 8 -10.44 -4.29 -8.28
N PHE A 9 -10.78 -4.16 -9.56
CA PHE A 9 -11.92 -3.34 -10.01
C PHE A 9 -12.88 -4.16 -10.88
N LYS A 10 -14.17 -3.87 -10.73
CA LYS A 10 -15.22 -4.30 -11.67
C LYS A 10 -15.14 -3.45 -12.94
N GLU A 11 -15.80 -3.88 -14.02
CA GLU A 11 -15.86 -3.14 -15.28
C GLU A 11 -16.49 -1.73 -15.12
N ASN A 12 -17.45 -1.58 -14.21
CA ASN A 12 -18.09 -0.31 -13.88
C ASN A 12 -17.23 0.62 -12.99
N GLY A 13 -16.05 0.16 -12.56
CA GLY A 13 -15.10 0.93 -11.77
C GLY A 13 -15.25 0.83 -10.26
N GLU A 14 -16.19 0.09 -9.78
CA GLU A 14 -16.29 -0.21 -8.37
C GLU A 14 -15.19 -1.17 -7.92
N PHE A 15 -14.84 -1.11 -6.64
CA PHE A 15 -13.91 -2.07 -6.05
C PHE A 15 -14.54 -3.47 -6.01
N ASN A 16 -13.76 -4.45 -6.43
CA ASN A 16 -14.04 -5.86 -6.16
C ASN A 16 -13.69 -6.20 -4.71
N HIS A 17 -14.24 -7.32 -4.24
CA HIS A 17 -13.70 -7.96 -3.05
C HIS A 17 -12.26 -8.40 -3.34
N PHE A 18 -11.31 -7.75 -2.69
CA PHE A 18 -9.88 -7.94 -2.92
C PHE A 18 -9.17 -8.03 -1.56
N PRO A 19 -9.37 -9.16 -0.84
CA PRO A 19 -8.87 -9.31 0.51
C PRO A 19 -7.36 -9.52 0.54
N GLY A 20 -6.73 -8.90 1.52
CA GLY A 20 -5.30 -9.00 1.76
C GLY A 20 -4.89 -8.30 3.03
N ASN A 21 -3.62 -8.41 3.35
CA ASN A 21 -3.01 -7.78 4.50
C ASN A 21 -1.90 -6.84 4.04
N THR A 22 -1.81 -5.70 4.67
CA THR A 22 -0.82 -4.66 4.35
C THR A 22 -0.56 -3.83 5.60
N VAL A 23 0.67 -3.49 5.86
CA VAL A 23 1.02 -2.50 6.88
C VAL A 23 1.09 -1.14 6.21
N VAL A 24 0.31 -0.20 6.70
CA VAL A 24 0.18 1.14 6.12
C VAL A 24 0.41 2.24 7.14
N ALA A 25 0.96 3.35 6.68
CA ALA A 25 0.89 4.63 7.37
C ALA A 25 -0.36 5.37 6.88
N ASN A 26 -1.36 5.50 7.75
CA ASN A 26 -2.58 6.24 7.44
C ASN A 26 -2.29 7.75 7.39
N LEU A 27 -2.65 8.39 6.28
CA LEU A 27 -2.32 9.79 6.02
C LEU A 27 -3.54 10.72 6.01
N TYR A 28 -4.75 10.18 6.05
CA TYR A 28 -5.99 10.94 5.97
C TYR A 28 -6.22 11.89 7.16
N THR A 29 -5.45 11.75 8.25
CA THR A 29 -5.46 12.67 9.40
C THR A 29 -4.48 13.83 9.27
N LYS A 30 -3.59 13.80 8.27
CA LYS A 30 -2.58 14.86 8.03
C LYS A 30 -3.20 15.94 7.13
N GLN A 31 -3.67 17.02 7.73
CA GLN A 31 -4.48 18.06 7.06
C GLN A 31 -3.78 18.64 5.83
N ASP A 32 -2.54 19.09 5.98
CA ASP A 32 -1.77 19.74 4.90
C ASP A 32 -1.61 18.83 3.67
N LEU A 33 -1.33 17.53 3.91
CA LEU A 33 -1.24 16.55 2.85
C LEU A 33 -2.60 16.35 2.18
N MET A 34 -3.68 16.30 2.97
CA MET A 34 -5.02 16.08 2.43
C MET A 34 -5.53 17.24 1.60
N GLU A 35 -5.13 18.47 1.90
CA GLU A 35 -5.40 19.65 1.04
C GLU A 35 -4.73 19.50 -0.33
N VAL A 36 -3.47 19.05 -0.35
CA VAL A 36 -2.76 18.77 -1.60
C VAL A 36 -3.44 17.64 -2.39
N VAL A 37 -3.83 16.55 -1.73
CA VAL A 37 -4.54 15.44 -2.38
C VAL A 37 -5.87 15.90 -2.97
N ASP A 38 -6.64 16.73 -2.25
CA ASP A 38 -7.93 17.27 -2.71
C ASP A 38 -7.75 18.16 -3.95
N ILE A 39 -6.70 19.01 -3.98
CA ILE A 39 -6.35 19.82 -5.15
C ILE A 39 -6.02 18.92 -6.35
N ILE A 40 -5.17 17.91 -6.15
CA ILE A 40 -4.79 16.99 -7.21
C ILE A 40 -6.02 16.23 -7.73
N GLN A 41 -6.83 15.67 -6.83
CA GLN A 41 -8.02 14.93 -7.22
C GLN A 41 -9.07 15.82 -7.91
N SER A 42 -9.18 17.10 -7.54
CA SER A 42 -10.08 18.03 -8.25
C SER A 42 -9.62 18.26 -9.69
N ARG A 43 -8.31 18.38 -9.93
CA ARG A 43 -7.76 18.45 -11.30
C ARG A 43 -8.00 17.17 -12.10
N TYR A 44 -7.93 16.01 -11.45
CA TYR A 44 -8.27 14.74 -12.12
C TYR A 44 -9.74 14.70 -12.57
N ARG A 45 -10.66 15.25 -11.78
CA ARG A 45 -12.10 15.31 -12.15
C ARG A 45 -12.36 16.18 -13.38
N GLU A 46 -11.46 17.11 -13.73
CA GLU A 46 -11.55 17.96 -14.93
C GLU A 46 -11.01 17.28 -16.20
N LEU A 47 -10.35 16.11 -16.07
CA LEU A 47 -9.77 15.43 -17.22
C LEU A 47 -10.85 14.78 -18.11
N PRO A 48 -10.71 14.85 -19.44
CA PRO A 48 -11.70 14.30 -20.36
C PRO A 48 -11.83 12.77 -20.33
N PHE A 49 -10.92 12.10 -19.63
CA PHE A 49 -10.87 10.65 -19.46
C PHE A 49 -11.02 10.20 -18.00
N ILE A 50 -11.64 11.04 -17.16
CA ILE A 50 -11.84 10.71 -15.72
C ILE A 50 -12.66 9.44 -15.53
N ASP A 51 -13.53 9.10 -16.46
CA ASP A 51 -14.28 7.86 -16.48
C ASP A 51 -13.42 6.60 -16.50
N LYS A 52 -12.15 6.73 -16.93
CA LYS A 52 -11.15 5.63 -16.89
C LYS A 52 -10.43 5.50 -15.56
N PHE A 53 -10.64 6.45 -14.63
CA PHE A 53 -10.02 6.45 -13.31
C PHE A 53 -11.03 6.15 -12.20
N THR A 54 -10.54 5.54 -11.13
CA THR A 54 -11.19 5.55 -9.82
C THR A 54 -10.29 6.30 -8.85
N LEU A 55 -10.77 7.42 -8.32
CA LEU A 55 -10.02 8.19 -7.32
C LEU A 55 -10.05 7.47 -5.97
N THR A 56 -8.92 7.50 -5.27
CA THR A 56 -8.82 6.90 -3.93
C THR A 56 -9.71 7.69 -2.96
N PRO A 57 -10.60 7.02 -2.21
CA PRO A 57 -11.41 7.71 -1.20
C PRO A 57 -10.53 8.40 -0.16
N ARG A 58 -10.96 9.59 0.31
CA ARG A 58 -10.19 10.41 1.25
C ARG A 58 -9.74 9.63 2.50
N ASN A 59 -10.63 8.85 3.08
CA ASN A 59 -10.36 8.02 4.26
C ASN A 59 -9.50 6.78 4.00
N SER A 60 -9.12 6.55 2.74
CA SER A 60 -8.25 5.46 2.31
C SER A 60 -6.89 5.94 1.82
N ILE A 61 -6.59 7.23 1.96
CA ILE A 61 -5.28 7.77 1.60
C ILE A 61 -4.24 7.28 2.61
N HIS A 62 -3.25 6.54 2.11
CA HIS A 62 -2.19 5.93 2.90
C HIS A 62 -0.91 5.77 2.08
N MET A 63 0.19 5.55 2.78
CA MET A 63 1.42 5.02 2.22
C MET A 63 1.59 3.57 2.68
N THR A 64 1.81 2.64 1.77
CA THR A 64 2.16 1.27 2.11
C THR A 64 3.58 1.20 2.65
N VAL A 65 3.75 0.69 3.86
CA VAL A 65 5.06 0.45 4.48
C VAL A 65 5.61 -0.89 4.03
N ILE A 66 4.77 -1.93 4.09
CA ILE A 66 5.11 -3.27 3.58
C ILE A 66 3.84 -4.01 3.15
N GLU A 67 3.87 -4.60 1.97
CA GLU A 67 2.84 -5.51 1.50
C GLU A 67 3.00 -6.86 2.19
N LEU A 68 1.90 -7.44 2.65
CA LEU A 68 1.84 -8.80 3.16
C LEU A 68 1.15 -9.69 2.12
N LEU A 69 0.11 -10.44 2.48
CA LEU A 69 -0.50 -11.40 1.57
C LEU A 69 -1.72 -10.83 0.85
N CYS A 70 -1.83 -11.14 -0.43
CA CYS A 70 -3.04 -10.94 -1.22
C CYS A 70 -3.68 -12.29 -1.51
N HIS A 71 -4.95 -12.47 -1.13
CA HIS A 71 -5.69 -13.71 -1.31
C HIS A 71 -5.75 -14.16 -2.78
N GLU A 72 -5.81 -13.20 -3.69
CA GLU A 72 -5.88 -13.45 -5.14
C GLU A 72 -4.52 -13.80 -5.78
N ASN A 73 -3.43 -13.69 -5.03
CA ASN A 73 -2.08 -13.98 -5.50
C ASN A 73 -1.37 -14.98 -4.60
N ARG A 74 -1.73 -16.27 -4.76
CA ARG A 74 -1.17 -17.39 -4.00
C ARG A 74 0.00 -18.05 -4.73
N GLU A 75 0.91 -17.22 -5.26
CA GLU A 75 2.17 -17.68 -5.85
C GLU A 75 3.24 -17.73 -4.75
N THR A 76 4.06 -18.78 -4.74
CA THR A 76 5.05 -19.03 -3.65
C THR A 76 5.97 -17.83 -3.41
N GLU A 77 6.40 -17.14 -4.47
CA GLU A 77 7.27 -15.96 -4.37
C GLU A 77 6.59 -14.72 -3.75
N PHE A 78 5.23 -14.72 -3.67
CA PHE A 78 4.41 -13.66 -3.07
C PHE A 78 3.65 -14.18 -1.86
N TRP A 79 4.16 -15.22 -1.21
CA TRP A 79 3.52 -15.83 -0.06
C TRP A 79 4.42 -15.82 1.17
N SER A 80 3.82 -16.09 2.34
CA SER A 80 4.58 -16.26 3.59
C SER A 80 5.29 -17.61 3.61
N SER A 81 6.56 -17.62 4.01
CA SER A 81 7.30 -18.86 4.27
C SER A 81 6.76 -19.66 5.46
N ASN A 82 5.93 -19.02 6.27
CA ASN A 82 5.39 -19.59 7.52
C ASN A 82 3.99 -20.16 7.37
N LEU A 83 3.36 -19.99 6.20
CA LEU A 83 1.98 -20.40 5.96
C LEU A 83 1.85 -21.25 4.68
N PRO A 84 1.11 -22.37 4.73
CA PRO A 84 0.72 -23.11 3.51
C PRO A 84 -0.02 -22.21 2.52
N LEU A 85 0.13 -22.48 1.21
CA LEU A 85 -0.52 -21.71 0.15
C LEU A 85 -2.05 -21.76 0.19
N ASP A 86 -2.63 -22.80 0.77
CA ASP A 86 -4.07 -23.03 0.91
C ASP A 86 -4.65 -22.53 2.23
N THR A 87 -3.83 -21.88 3.08
CA THR A 87 -4.29 -21.33 4.37
C THR A 87 -5.53 -20.46 4.19
N PRO A 88 -6.62 -20.70 4.93
CA PRO A 88 -7.83 -19.87 4.89
C PRO A 88 -7.55 -18.42 5.27
N LEU A 89 -8.30 -17.47 4.66
CA LEU A 89 -8.10 -16.05 4.88
C LEU A 89 -8.18 -15.64 6.35
N GLN A 90 -9.13 -16.20 7.12
CA GLN A 90 -9.27 -15.89 8.54
C GLN A 90 -8.03 -16.33 9.34
N GLU A 91 -7.49 -17.50 9.05
CA GLU A 91 -6.28 -17.98 9.73
C GLU A 91 -5.05 -17.12 9.39
N ILE A 92 -4.97 -16.60 8.17
CA ILE A 92 -3.93 -15.61 7.78
C ILE A 92 -4.06 -14.34 8.61
N HIS A 93 -5.29 -13.82 8.78
CA HIS A 93 -5.55 -12.62 9.59
C HIS A 93 -5.14 -12.84 11.05
N ASP A 94 -5.58 -13.96 11.64
CA ASP A 94 -5.30 -14.30 13.03
C ASP A 94 -3.78 -14.50 13.25
N TYR A 95 -3.11 -15.15 12.29
CA TYR A 95 -1.66 -15.31 12.32
C TYR A 95 -0.93 -13.97 12.34
N PHE A 96 -1.22 -13.07 11.40
CA PHE A 96 -0.56 -11.76 11.37
C PHE A 96 -0.92 -10.89 12.57
N ALA A 97 -2.16 -10.89 13.02
CA ALA A 97 -2.56 -10.18 14.24
C ALA A 97 -1.70 -10.61 15.43
N LYS A 98 -1.52 -11.93 15.62
CA LYS A 98 -0.70 -12.49 16.68
C LYS A 98 0.78 -12.17 16.51
N GLN A 99 1.34 -12.30 15.30
CA GLN A 99 2.78 -12.07 15.07
C GLN A 99 3.18 -10.61 15.22
N LEU A 100 2.27 -9.67 14.96
CA LEU A 100 2.52 -8.24 14.97
C LEU A 100 1.93 -7.53 16.21
N GLU A 101 1.35 -8.26 17.15
CA GLU A 101 0.73 -7.72 18.36
C GLU A 101 1.71 -6.88 19.22
N ILE A 102 2.97 -7.32 19.29
CA ILE A 102 4.01 -6.64 20.06
C ILE A 102 4.99 -5.99 19.10
N PHE A 103 4.54 -4.94 18.44
CA PHE A 103 5.45 -4.08 17.71
C PHE A 103 5.83 -2.89 18.59
N PRO A 104 7.12 -2.61 18.80
CA PRO A 104 7.54 -1.42 19.54
C PRO A 104 7.26 -0.18 18.70
N LEU A 105 6.04 0.34 18.79
CA LEU A 105 5.72 1.67 18.29
C LEU A 105 6.49 2.66 19.17
N LEU A 106 7.58 3.18 18.64
CA LEU A 106 8.25 4.34 19.22
C LEU A 106 7.52 5.58 18.73
N ASP A 107 7.41 6.60 19.59
CA ASP A 107 6.82 7.92 19.26
C ASP A 107 7.73 8.75 18.33
N GLU A 108 8.50 8.10 17.49
CA GLU A 108 9.40 8.75 16.54
C GLU A 108 8.65 9.05 15.24
N GLU A 109 8.66 10.29 14.84
CA GLU A 109 8.11 10.71 13.55
C GLU A 109 9.01 10.22 12.41
N ILE A 110 8.39 9.74 11.34
CA ILE A 110 9.07 9.39 10.09
C ILE A 110 8.78 10.48 9.09
N HIS A 111 9.81 11.21 8.68
CA HIS A 111 9.71 12.28 7.71
C HIS A 111 9.90 11.73 6.29
N MET A 112 8.93 12.04 5.43
CA MET A 112 8.96 11.66 4.02
C MET A 112 8.98 12.92 3.16
N ARG A 113 9.69 12.88 2.05
CA ARG A 113 9.67 13.94 1.02
C ARG A 113 9.10 13.40 -0.29
N VAL A 114 8.40 14.26 -1.00
CA VAL A 114 7.90 13.98 -2.35
C VAL A 114 9.08 14.04 -3.33
N THR A 115 9.20 13.02 -4.17
CA THR A 115 10.23 12.96 -5.22
C THR A 115 9.65 13.15 -6.62
N GLU A 116 8.42 12.65 -6.85
CA GLU A 116 7.79 12.71 -8.16
C GLU A 116 6.27 12.65 -8.06
N MET A 117 5.61 13.31 -8.99
CA MET A 117 4.17 13.17 -9.24
C MET A 117 3.96 12.21 -10.39
N GLY A 118 3.55 10.98 -10.10
CA GLY A 118 3.18 9.99 -11.10
C GLY A 118 1.75 10.17 -11.61
N LYS A 119 1.36 9.33 -12.57
CA LYS A 119 -0.01 9.37 -13.16
C LYS A 119 -1.12 8.96 -12.19
N GLN A 120 -0.82 8.23 -11.14
CA GLN A 120 -1.80 7.65 -10.20
C GLN A 120 -1.39 7.81 -8.74
N ASN A 121 -0.16 8.22 -8.49
CA ASN A 121 0.45 8.24 -7.18
C ASN A 121 1.42 9.42 -7.02
N ILE A 122 1.71 9.72 -5.78
CA ILE A 122 2.79 10.59 -5.36
C ILE A 122 3.91 9.68 -4.89
N LEU A 123 5.08 9.74 -5.53
CA LEU A 123 6.27 9.01 -5.09
C LEU A 123 6.92 9.75 -3.93
N VAL A 124 7.32 9.00 -2.93
CA VAL A 124 7.94 9.54 -1.73
C VAL A 124 9.14 8.71 -1.32
N GLU A 125 10.08 9.34 -0.62
CA GLU A 125 11.22 8.67 0.00
C GLU A 125 11.48 9.26 1.39
N PRO A 126 12.23 8.57 2.27
CA PRO A 126 12.65 9.15 3.55
C PRO A 126 13.38 10.47 3.35
N ALA A 127 13.01 11.47 4.14
CA ALA A 127 13.59 12.81 4.03
C ALA A 127 14.98 12.92 4.65
N ASP A 128 15.31 12.01 5.57
CA ASP A 128 16.55 11.94 6.34
C ASP A 128 16.97 10.50 6.64
N GLU A 129 18.20 10.34 7.13
CA GLU A 129 18.78 9.05 7.46
C GLU A 129 18.07 8.35 8.64
N ALA A 130 17.59 9.09 9.61
CA ALA A 130 16.87 8.54 10.77
C ALA A 130 15.55 7.92 10.30
N SER A 131 14.80 8.63 9.45
CA SER A 131 13.56 8.13 8.86
C SER A 131 13.79 6.90 7.97
N ALA A 132 14.87 6.90 7.17
CA ALA A 132 15.25 5.77 6.33
C ALA A 132 15.54 4.53 7.19
N LYS A 133 16.37 4.69 8.21
CA LYS A 133 16.72 3.62 9.16
C LYS A 133 15.48 3.09 9.87
N ARG A 134 14.61 3.97 10.34
CA ARG A 134 13.39 3.58 11.04
C ARG A 134 12.42 2.78 10.16
N LEU A 135 12.23 3.20 8.92
CA LEU A 135 11.42 2.45 7.96
C LEU A 135 12.00 1.08 7.66
N GLU A 136 13.32 0.98 7.52
CA GLU A 136 14.00 -0.31 7.31
C GLU A 136 13.84 -1.24 8.52
N GLU A 137 13.97 -0.73 9.74
CA GLU A 137 13.74 -1.50 10.97
C GLU A 137 12.30 -2.04 11.03
N ILE A 138 11.30 -1.21 10.71
CA ILE A 138 9.89 -1.61 10.66
C ILE A 138 9.68 -2.71 9.61
N ARG A 139 10.18 -2.49 8.40
CA ARG A 139 10.03 -3.43 7.29
C ARG A 139 10.71 -4.76 7.57
N THR A 140 11.92 -4.73 8.13
CA THR A 140 12.67 -5.93 8.53
C THR A 140 11.91 -6.71 9.59
N TYR A 141 11.50 -6.05 10.67
CA TYR A 141 10.75 -6.69 11.75
C TYR A 141 9.46 -7.36 11.23
N VAL A 142 8.65 -6.63 10.46
CA VAL A 142 7.39 -7.16 9.92
C VAL A 142 7.67 -8.31 8.96
N SER A 143 8.66 -8.18 8.07
CA SER A 143 9.06 -9.21 7.12
C SER A 143 9.45 -10.52 7.84
N GLU A 144 10.29 -10.44 8.85
CA GLU A 144 10.74 -11.59 9.64
C GLU A 144 9.59 -12.25 10.40
N LYS A 145 8.75 -11.47 11.09
CA LYS A 145 7.62 -11.98 11.85
C LYS A 145 6.52 -12.59 10.97
N ALA A 146 6.24 -11.97 9.86
CA ALA A 146 5.24 -12.44 8.90
C ALA A 146 5.75 -13.56 7.99
N GLY A 147 7.06 -13.76 7.87
CA GLY A 147 7.66 -14.67 6.89
C GLY A 147 7.44 -14.20 5.45
N VAL A 148 7.36 -12.90 5.21
CA VAL A 148 7.05 -12.31 3.90
C VAL A 148 8.20 -11.44 3.41
N ARG A 149 8.82 -11.83 2.29
CA ARG A 149 9.86 -11.05 1.63
C ARG A 149 9.72 -11.19 0.12
N PHE A 150 8.98 -10.30 -0.48
CA PHE A 150 8.70 -10.32 -1.93
C PHE A 150 9.95 -9.92 -2.74
N PRO A 151 10.03 -10.29 -4.04
CA PRO A 151 11.22 -10.04 -4.88
C PRO A 151 11.61 -8.56 -5.00
N ASN A 152 10.67 -7.63 -4.79
CA ASN A 152 10.90 -6.18 -4.83
C ASN A 152 11.15 -5.57 -3.44
N HIS A 153 11.25 -6.36 -2.37
CA HIS A 153 11.32 -5.87 -0.99
C HIS A 153 12.41 -4.79 -0.81
N ASP A 154 13.63 -5.07 -1.24
CA ASP A 154 14.79 -4.18 -1.04
C ASP A 154 14.81 -2.96 -1.98
N ARG A 155 13.94 -2.95 -2.99
CA ARG A 155 13.80 -1.88 -3.99
C ARG A 155 12.39 -1.30 -4.01
N TYR A 156 11.69 -1.42 -2.88
CA TYR A 156 10.32 -0.94 -2.77
C TYR A 156 10.28 0.59 -2.88
N GLN A 157 9.52 1.10 -3.84
CA GLN A 157 9.29 2.53 -4.00
C GLN A 157 8.05 2.94 -3.21
N PHE A 158 8.25 3.72 -2.16
CA PHE A 158 7.14 4.26 -1.38
C PHE A 158 6.30 5.22 -2.21
N HIS A 159 4.99 5.13 -2.07
CA HIS A 159 4.07 5.97 -2.80
C HIS A 159 2.72 6.13 -2.09
N ILE A 160 2.02 7.19 -2.45
CA ILE A 160 0.66 7.50 -2.00
C ILE A 160 -0.24 7.43 -3.21
N SER A 161 -1.18 6.47 -3.24
CA SER A 161 -2.10 6.30 -4.37
C SER A 161 -3.23 7.32 -4.30
N ILE A 162 -3.32 8.21 -5.28
CA ILE A 162 -4.41 9.21 -5.42
C ILE A 162 -5.56 8.73 -6.29
N GLY A 163 -5.33 7.72 -7.09
CA GLY A 163 -6.33 7.09 -7.93
C GLY A 163 -5.76 5.90 -8.68
N TYR A 164 -6.61 5.22 -9.42
CA TYR A 164 -6.26 4.03 -10.20
C TYR A 164 -6.78 4.18 -11.63
N LEU A 165 -5.90 4.06 -12.61
CA LEU A 165 -6.29 3.91 -14.00
C LEU A 165 -6.80 2.49 -14.23
N ARG A 166 -8.08 2.35 -14.51
CA ARG A 166 -8.77 1.05 -14.70
C ARG A 166 -8.68 0.54 -16.13
N ILE A 167 -8.75 1.46 -17.07
CA ILE A 167 -8.78 1.19 -18.52
C ILE A 167 -7.60 1.94 -19.13
N PRO A 168 -6.76 1.31 -19.97
CA PRO A 168 -5.68 2.00 -20.65
C PRO A 168 -6.16 3.25 -21.42
N LEU A 169 -5.35 4.30 -21.38
CA LEU A 169 -5.59 5.55 -22.11
C LEU A 169 -5.39 5.35 -23.60
#